data_6c505885a1431418b91f7e2593244db8
#
_entry.id   6c505885a1431418b91f7e2593244db8
#
_cell.length_a   1.000
_cell.length_b   1.000
_cell.length_c   1.000
_cell.angle_alpha   90.00
_cell.angle_beta   90.00
_cell.angle_gamma   90.00
#
_symmetry.space_group_name_H-M   'P 1'
#
loop_
_entity.id
_entity.type
_entity.pdbx_description
1 polymer ?
#
loop_
_entity_poly.entity_id
_entity_poly.type
_entity_poly.pdbx_seq_one_letter_code
_entity_poly.pdbx_strand_id
1 'polypeptide(L)'
;MQESFEPIERLSECLQLEQYNPGKVKGFFFRAEDFGDYVAKVDDYAKSWAYEYFKELPHSRMLEAVNNNTREYKNMMWNYGQKLSSFSHGEAFLHIITERTKKQGLYIFDEPESALSPIHQLSLIYLIREHLKREDSQFIIATHSPILMAMPGALIYEITETGMNATPLEQVEHYVVTKTFLNNPAAYFREEE
;
A
#
# COMPACT_ATOMS: atom_id res chain seq x y z
N MET A 1 25.10 -18.76 -13.43
CA MET A 1 24.87 -17.60 -14.31
C MET A 1 24.26 -16.54 -13.41
N GLN A 2 25.05 -15.52 -13.08
CA GLN A 2 24.57 -14.33 -12.34
C GLN A 2 23.85 -13.48 -13.38
N GLU A 3 22.53 -13.40 -13.28
CA GLU A 3 21.78 -12.37 -13.99
C GLU A 3 22.11 -11.01 -13.35
N SER A 4 22.69 -10.14 -14.14
CA SER A 4 23.14 -8.83 -13.72
C SER A 4 21.96 -7.92 -13.44
N PHE A 5 21.91 -7.37 -12.24
CA PHE A 5 20.97 -6.32 -11.81
C PHE A 5 21.26 -4.92 -12.42
N GLU A 6 22.00 -4.86 -13.53
CA GLU A 6 22.37 -3.62 -14.23
C GLU A 6 21.21 -2.70 -14.70
N PRO A 7 19.98 -3.18 -15.01
CA PRO A 7 18.94 -2.28 -15.50
C PRO A 7 18.38 -1.30 -14.44
N ILE A 8 18.38 -1.69 -13.17
CA ILE A 8 17.77 -0.89 -12.09
C ILE A 8 18.68 0.27 -11.67
N GLU A 9 20.00 0.05 -11.64
CA GLU A 9 20.98 1.11 -11.34
C GLU A 9 20.96 2.20 -12.41
N ARG A 10 20.85 1.84 -13.68
CA ARG A 10 20.74 2.78 -14.78
C ARG A 10 19.45 3.61 -14.77
N LEU A 11 18.33 3.03 -14.32
CA LEU A 11 17.07 3.75 -14.22
C LEU A 11 17.14 4.84 -13.15
N SER A 12 17.77 4.56 -12.02
CA SER A 12 17.95 5.54 -10.93
C SER A 12 18.82 6.74 -11.32
N GLU A 13 19.79 6.54 -12.21
CA GLU A 13 20.64 7.60 -12.76
C GLU A 13 19.90 8.53 -13.76
N CYS A 14 18.84 8.02 -14.39
CA CYS A 14 18.02 8.76 -15.34
C CYS A 14 16.85 9.51 -14.68
N LEU A 15 16.53 9.22 -13.42
CA LEU A 15 15.42 9.85 -12.71
C LEU A 15 15.89 11.16 -12.07
N GLN A 16 15.33 12.27 -12.53
CA GLN A 16 15.46 13.58 -11.89
C GLN A 16 14.21 13.89 -11.08
N LEU A 17 14.38 14.07 -9.76
CA LEU A 17 13.32 14.50 -8.85
C LEU A 17 13.32 16.03 -8.77
N GLU A 18 12.33 16.67 -9.37
CA GLU A 18 12.08 18.10 -9.19
C GLU A 18 11.13 18.32 -8.02
N GLN A 19 11.60 18.99 -6.98
CA GLN A 19 10.77 19.38 -5.84
C GLN A 19 10.37 20.84 -5.95
N TYR A 20 9.09 21.11 -6.08
CA TYR A 20 8.55 22.46 -6.05
C TYR A 20 8.58 23.10 -4.65
N ASN A 21 8.80 22.33 -3.60
CA ASN A 21 8.86 22.79 -2.23
C ASN A 21 10.09 22.23 -1.51
N PRO A 22 11.06 23.08 -1.08
CA PRO A 22 12.35 22.61 -0.52
C PRO A 22 12.29 22.07 0.92
N GLY A 23 11.16 21.49 1.32
CA GLY A 23 11.00 20.78 2.59
C GLY A 23 11.44 19.32 2.50
N LYS A 24 11.68 18.67 3.66
CA LYS A 24 11.86 17.21 3.70
C LYS A 24 10.59 16.55 3.21
N VAL A 25 10.62 15.90 2.05
CA VAL A 25 9.53 15.07 1.57
C VAL A 25 9.33 13.94 2.58
N LYS A 26 8.18 13.92 3.23
CA LYS A 26 7.72 12.79 4.01
C LYS A 26 6.98 11.88 3.04
N GLY A 27 7.12 10.59 3.20
CA GLY A 27 6.44 9.67 2.33
C GLY A 27 6.63 8.23 2.77
N PHE A 28 5.99 7.35 2.01
CA PHE A 28 6.04 5.93 2.26
C PHE A 28 6.03 5.20 0.92
N PHE A 29 7.01 4.34 0.73
CA PHE A 29 7.05 3.39 -0.38
C PHE A 29 6.59 2.03 0.13
N PHE A 30 5.72 1.40 -0.63
CA PHE A 30 5.18 0.09 -0.30
C PHE A 30 5.14 -0.79 -1.54
N ARG A 31 5.70 -1.99 -1.40
CA ARG A 31 5.60 -3.06 -2.38
C ARG A 31 4.81 -4.22 -1.77
N ALA A 32 3.79 -4.69 -2.48
CA ALA A 32 2.94 -5.73 -1.96
C ALA A 32 3.65 -7.08 -1.76
N GLU A 33 4.65 -7.39 -2.57
CA GLU A 33 5.49 -8.59 -2.41
C GLU A 33 6.18 -8.66 -1.05
N ASP A 34 6.62 -7.52 -0.52
CA ASP A 34 7.33 -7.42 0.76
C ASP A 34 6.38 -7.43 1.98
N PHE A 35 5.06 -7.46 1.73
CA PHE A 35 4.06 -7.27 2.79
C PHE A 35 4.10 -8.35 3.88
N GLY A 36 4.25 -9.63 3.50
CA GLY A 36 4.33 -10.73 4.45
C GLY A 36 5.51 -10.59 5.41
N ASP A 37 6.68 -10.27 4.88
CA ASP A 37 7.89 -10.04 5.64
C ASP A 37 7.79 -8.80 6.54
N TYR A 38 7.14 -7.75 6.04
CA TYR A 38 6.89 -6.54 6.81
C TYR A 38 5.99 -6.83 8.02
N VAL A 39 4.88 -7.56 7.83
CA VAL A 39 3.97 -7.96 8.92
C VAL A 39 4.71 -8.78 9.97
N ALA A 40 5.50 -9.78 9.54
CA ALA A 40 6.28 -10.61 10.46
C ALA A 40 7.28 -9.78 11.29
N LYS A 41 8.02 -8.86 10.64
CA LYS A 41 8.96 -7.96 11.32
C LYS A 41 8.28 -7.03 12.32
N VAL A 42 7.12 -6.47 11.96
CA VAL A 42 6.35 -5.59 12.86
C VAL A 42 5.85 -6.37 14.08
N ASP A 43 5.31 -7.56 13.88
CA ASP A 43 4.82 -8.41 14.97
C ASP A 43 5.96 -8.86 15.91
N ASP A 44 7.14 -9.19 15.36
CA ASP A 44 8.31 -9.58 16.15
C ASP A 44 8.93 -8.40 16.91
N TYR A 45 9.00 -7.23 16.28
CA TYR A 45 9.43 -5.99 16.93
C TYR A 45 8.50 -5.64 18.10
N ALA A 46 7.18 -5.74 17.87
CA ALA A 46 6.18 -5.49 18.89
C ALA A 46 6.34 -6.43 20.10
N LYS A 47 6.59 -7.72 19.86
CA LYS A 47 6.84 -8.71 20.92
C LYS A 47 8.12 -8.38 21.70
N SER A 48 9.23 -8.11 21.02
CA SER A 48 10.51 -7.82 21.64
C SER A 48 10.46 -6.53 22.47
N TRP A 49 9.86 -5.46 21.92
CA TRP A 49 9.72 -4.19 22.63
C TRP A 49 8.79 -4.29 23.84
N ALA A 50 7.65 -4.97 23.70
CA ALA A 50 6.74 -5.21 24.81
C ALA A 50 7.43 -6.02 25.93
N TYR A 51 8.18 -7.05 25.55
CA TYR A 51 8.95 -7.85 26.51
C TYR A 51 9.99 -6.99 27.26
N GLU A 52 10.80 -6.20 26.56
CA GLU A 52 11.82 -5.34 27.18
C GLU A 52 11.19 -4.25 28.05
N TYR A 53 10.08 -3.64 27.61
CA TYR A 53 9.37 -2.61 28.38
C TYR A 53 8.77 -3.17 29.67
N PHE A 54 8.10 -4.33 29.60
CA PHE A 54 7.43 -4.94 30.76
C PHE A 54 8.41 -5.68 31.70
N LYS A 55 9.54 -6.15 31.20
CA LYS A 55 10.56 -6.82 31.98
C LYS A 55 11.14 -5.93 33.11
N GLU A 56 11.22 -4.64 32.87
CA GLU A 56 11.80 -3.67 33.83
C GLU A 56 10.74 -3.02 34.72
N LEU A 57 9.45 -3.19 34.43
CA LEU A 57 8.39 -2.61 35.25
C LEU A 57 7.99 -3.49 36.43
N PRO A 58 7.84 -2.90 37.64
CA PRO A 58 7.21 -3.60 38.76
C PRO A 58 5.82 -4.11 38.37
N HIS A 59 5.48 -5.32 38.78
CA HIS A 59 4.19 -5.97 38.47
C HIS A 59 2.97 -5.10 38.81
N SER A 60 3.05 -4.31 39.88
CA SER A 60 2.01 -3.34 40.28
C SER A 60 1.80 -2.24 39.25
N ARG A 61 2.86 -1.69 38.66
CA ARG A 61 2.78 -0.67 37.61
C ARG A 61 2.29 -1.23 36.27
N MET A 62 2.62 -2.47 35.97
CA MET A 62 2.10 -3.16 34.79
C MET A 62 0.58 -3.33 34.90
N LEU A 63 0.07 -3.79 36.03
CA LEU A 63 -1.37 -3.89 36.29
C LEU A 63 -2.06 -2.53 36.28
N GLU A 64 -1.43 -1.49 36.82
CA GLU A 64 -1.94 -0.12 36.82
C GLU A 64 -2.03 0.45 35.39
N ALA A 65 -1.00 0.25 34.56
CA ALA A 65 -0.99 0.67 33.16
C ALA A 65 -2.09 -0.01 32.33
N VAL A 66 -2.31 -1.30 32.58
CA VAL A 66 -3.39 -2.09 31.94
C VAL A 66 -4.76 -1.62 32.43
N ASN A 67 -4.96 -1.53 33.75
CA ASN A 67 -6.26 -1.20 34.34
C ASN A 67 -6.69 0.25 34.09
N ASN A 68 -5.74 1.19 34.10
CA ASN A 68 -6.01 2.60 33.85
C ASN A 68 -5.97 2.98 32.37
N ASN A 69 -5.69 2.00 31.49
CA ASN A 69 -5.68 2.19 30.05
C ASN A 69 -4.86 3.45 29.67
N THR A 70 -3.66 3.55 30.25
CA THR A 70 -2.79 4.73 30.11
C THR A 70 -2.49 5.04 28.65
N ARG A 71 -2.06 6.29 28.36
CA ARG A 71 -1.71 6.70 27.00
C ARG A 71 -0.59 5.85 26.42
N GLU A 72 0.39 5.47 27.23
CA GLU A 72 1.49 4.57 26.86
C GLU A 72 0.95 3.18 26.52
N TYR A 73 0.08 2.62 27.39
CA TYR A 73 -0.57 1.33 27.14
C TYR A 73 -1.45 1.38 25.88
N LYS A 74 -2.25 2.45 25.69
CA LYS A 74 -3.05 2.62 24.47
C LYS A 74 -2.19 2.73 23.23
N ASN A 75 -1.11 3.50 23.27
CA ASN A 75 -0.19 3.62 22.14
C ASN A 75 0.50 2.28 21.84
N MET A 76 0.86 1.53 22.89
CA MET A 76 1.44 0.20 22.75
C MET A 76 0.43 -0.77 22.14
N MET A 77 -0.80 -0.82 22.68
CA MET A 77 -1.85 -1.71 22.18
C MET A 77 -2.34 -1.28 20.79
N TRP A 78 -2.37 0.01 20.49
CA TRP A 78 -2.75 0.53 19.18
C TRP A 78 -1.69 0.27 18.10
N ASN A 79 -0.42 0.45 18.45
CA ASN A 79 0.67 0.26 17.50
C ASN A 79 1.16 -1.21 17.45
N TYR A 80 0.93 -2.01 18.50
CA TYR A 80 1.56 -3.32 18.68
C TYR A 80 0.65 -4.37 19.33
N GLY A 81 -0.54 -4.01 19.81
CA GLY A 81 -1.36 -4.90 20.65
C GLY A 81 -2.30 -5.81 19.87
N GLN A 82 -2.62 -5.46 18.63
CA GLN A 82 -3.27 -6.39 17.71
C GLN A 82 -2.18 -6.90 16.78
N LYS A 83 -1.91 -8.20 16.85
CA LYS A 83 -0.99 -8.83 15.91
C LYS A 83 -1.54 -8.61 14.51
N LEU A 84 -0.77 -7.97 13.64
CA LEU A 84 -1.15 -7.81 12.23
C LEU A 84 -1.45 -9.16 11.59
N SER A 85 -0.76 -10.21 12.03
CA SER A 85 -1.03 -11.60 11.62
C SER A 85 -2.39 -12.16 12.06
N SER A 86 -3.14 -11.48 12.93
CA SER A 86 -4.51 -11.87 13.30
C SER A 86 -5.58 -11.35 12.33
N PHE A 87 -5.21 -10.41 11.46
CA PHE A 87 -6.06 -9.90 10.41
C PHE A 87 -5.91 -10.73 9.12
N SER A 88 -6.91 -10.68 8.25
CA SER A 88 -6.70 -11.11 6.87
C SER A 88 -5.62 -10.21 6.21
N HIS A 89 -4.92 -10.72 5.19
CA HIS A 89 -3.89 -9.95 4.48
C HIS A 89 -4.40 -8.57 4.03
N GLY A 90 -5.59 -8.51 3.46
CA GLY A 90 -6.18 -7.25 3.00
C GLY A 90 -6.51 -6.27 4.13
N GLU A 91 -7.02 -6.76 5.28
CA GLU A 91 -7.30 -5.92 6.45
C GLU A 91 -6.00 -5.38 7.07
N ALA A 92 -4.99 -6.23 7.24
CA ALA A 92 -3.69 -5.82 7.76
C ALA A 92 -3.04 -4.77 6.83
N PHE A 93 -3.15 -4.96 5.50
CA PHE A 93 -2.68 -4.01 4.50
C PHE A 93 -3.36 -2.65 4.67
N LEU A 94 -4.69 -2.60 4.67
CA LEU A 94 -5.45 -1.36 4.81
C LEU A 94 -5.15 -0.66 6.14
N HIS A 95 -4.96 -1.43 7.22
CA HIS A 95 -4.57 -0.89 8.51
C HIS A 95 -3.21 -0.19 8.44
N ILE A 96 -2.20 -0.85 7.87
CA ILE A 96 -0.86 -0.27 7.71
C ILE A 96 -0.91 1.00 6.84
N ILE A 97 -1.59 0.95 5.70
CA ILE A 97 -1.71 2.11 4.82
C ILE A 97 -2.36 3.27 5.57
N THR A 98 -3.47 3.05 6.28
CA THR A 98 -4.15 4.08 7.08
C THR A 98 -3.22 4.72 8.11
N GLU A 99 -2.39 3.91 8.79
CA GLU A 99 -1.44 4.42 9.79
C GLU A 99 -0.28 5.18 9.16
N ARG A 100 0.22 4.74 8.01
CA ARG A 100 1.38 5.32 7.33
C ARG A 100 1.05 6.55 6.50
N THR A 101 -0.20 6.70 6.05
CA THR A 101 -0.65 7.84 5.23
C THR A 101 -1.34 8.94 6.04
N LYS A 102 -1.14 9.03 7.35
CA LYS A 102 -1.79 10.05 8.22
C LYS A 102 -1.34 11.49 7.99
N LYS A 103 -0.26 11.71 7.29
CA LYS A 103 0.35 13.04 7.10
C LYS A 103 0.43 13.38 5.62
N GLN A 104 0.56 14.69 5.34
CA GLN A 104 0.95 15.14 4.01
C GLN A 104 2.24 14.49 3.55
N GLY A 105 2.28 14.01 2.30
CA GLY A 105 3.46 13.34 1.76
C GLY A 105 3.33 12.80 0.35
N LEU A 106 4.40 12.15 -0.09
CA LEU A 106 4.46 11.35 -1.31
C LEU A 106 4.34 9.87 -0.95
N TYR A 107 3.35 9.22 -1.51
CA TYR A 107 3.03 7.82 -1.27
C TYR A 107 3.14 7.03 -2.57
N ILE A 108 3.98 6.01 -2.57
CA ILE A 108 4.22 5.18 -3.75
C ILE A 108 3.83 3.75 -3.40
N PHE A 109 2.91 3.18 -4.17
CA PHE A 109 2.44 1.80 -4.03
C PHE A 109 2.76 1.00 -5.28
N ASP A 110 3.37 -0.16 -5.07
CA ASP A 110 3.75 -1.09 -6.14
C ASP A 110 2.89 -2.35 -6.02
N GLU A 111 2.04 -2.58 -7.02
CA GLU A 111 1.08 -3.68 -7.14
C GLU A 111 0.24 -3.96 -5.87
N PRO A 112 -0.39 -2.92 -5.27
CA PRO A 112 -1.13 -3.12 -4.02
C PRO A 112 -2.27 -4.14 -4.14
N GLU A 113 -2.80 -4.37 -5.34
CA GLU A 113 -3.83 -5.36 -5.62
C GLU A 113 -3.42 -6.79 -5.32
N SER A 114 -2.14 -7.14 -5.37
CA SER A 114 -1.69 -8.50 -5.09
C SER A 114 -1.91 -8.92 -3.63
N ALA A 115 -2.03 -7.95 -2.72
CA ALA A 115 -2.39 -8.16 -1.32
C ALA A 115 -3.89 -7.93 -1.03
N LEU A 116 -4.71 -7.51 -2.02
CA LEU A 116 -6.05 -6.99 -1.82
C LEU A 116 -7.11 -7.75 -2.65
N SER A 117 -8.17 -8.21 -1.99
CA SER A 117 -9.38 -8.62 -2.68
C SER A 117 -10.04 -7.42 -3.39
N PRO A 118 -10.92 -7.63 -4.38
CA PRO A 118 -11.63 -6.54 -5.07
C PRO A 118 -12.31 -5.54 -4.12
N ILE A 119 -12.94 -6.02 -3.06
CA ILE A 119 -13.58 -5.15 -2.06
C ILE A 119 -12.56 -4.31 -1.27
N HIS A 120 -11.40 -4.88 -0.97
CA HIS A 120 -10.33 -4.14 -0.29
C HIS A 120 -9.64 -3.12 -1.22
N GLN A 121 -9.60 -3.37 -2.53
CA GLN A 121 -9.14 -2.37 -3.50
C GLN A 121 -10.09 -1.16 -3.54
N LEU A 122 -11.41 -1.36 -3.48
CA LEU A 122 -12.37 -0.27 -3.34
C LEU A 122 -12.18 0.50 -2.02
N SER A 123 -11.88 -0.22 -0.93
CA SER A 123 -11.56 0.40 0.36
C SER A 123 -10.29 1.25 0.28
N LEU A 124 -9.25 0.78 -0.43
CA LEU A 124 -8.03 1.54 -0.67
C LEU A 124 -8.32 2.83 -1.46
N ILE A 125 -9.11 2.76 -2.54
CA ILE A 125 -9.55 3.93 -3.31
C ILE A 125 -10.26 4.94 -2.38
N TYR A 126 -11.16 4.46 -1.53
CA TYR A 126 -11.87 5.32 -0.57
C TYR A 126 -10.88 6.02 0.38
N LEU A 127 -9.93 5.27 0.97
CA LEU A 127 -8.92 5.83 1.87
C LEU A 127 -8.06 6.90 1.19
N ILE A 128 -7.58 6.64 -0.02
CA ILE A 128 -6.79 7.61 -0.81
C ILE A 128 -7.62 8.88 -1.05
N ARG A 129 -8.84 8.75 -1.51
CA ARG A 129 -9.71 9.90 -1.79
C ARG A 129 -10.03 10.72 -0.55
N GLU A 130 -10.31 10.07 0.59
CA GLU A 130 -10.55 10.77 1.85
C GLU A 130 -9.28 11.47 2.37
N HIS A 131 -8.10 10.87 2.14
CA HIS A 131 -6.84 11.51 2.46
C HIS A 131 -6.59 12.76 1.60
N LEU A 132 -6.77 12.66 0.28
CA LEU A 132 -6.57 13.76 -0.66
C LEU A 132 -7.53 14.95 -0.45
N LYS A 133 -8.68 14.74 0.19
CA LYS A 133 -9.58 15.84 0.58
C LYS A 133 -9.05 16.68 1.75
N ARG A 134 -8.18 16.13 2.58
CA ARG A 134 -7.72 16.72 3.83
C ARG A 134 -6.29 17.21 3.76
N GLU A 135 -5.48 16.55 2.98
CA GLU A 135 -4.03 16.73 2.96
C GLU A 135 -3.56 16.98 1.52
N ASP A 136 -2.65 17.91 1.38
CA ASP A 136 -1.94 18.15 0.11
C ASP A 136 -0.87 17.06 -0.08
N SER A 137 -1.27 15.94 -0.66
CA SER A 137 -0.45 14.74 -0.84
C SER A 137 -0.48 14.25 -2.28
N GLN A 138 0.51 13.46 -2.64
CA GLN A 138 0.58 12.79 -3.93
C GLN A 138 0.65 11.28 -3.74
N PHE A 139 -0.15 10.56 -4.53
CA PHE A 139 -0.08 9.10 -4.64
C PHE A 139 0.39 8.72 -6.05
N ILE A 140 1.36 7.82 -6.11
CA ILE A 140 1.82 7.16 -7.33
C ILE A 140 1.59 5.68 -7.14
N ILE A 141 0.85 5.05 -8.03
CA ILE A 141 0.46 3.65 -7.89
C ILE A 141 0.81 2.92 -9.18
N ALA A 142 1.76 1.99 -9.11
CA ALA A 142 1.98 1.03 -10.16
C ALA A 142 0.98 -0.12 -9.96
N THR A 143 0.18 -0.44 -10.98
CA THR A 143 -0.90 -1.43 -10.85
C THR A 143 -1.33 -2.01 -12.18
N HIS A 144 -1.73 -3.28 -12.14
CA HIS A 144 -2.44 -3.96 -13.24
C HIS A 144 -3.96 -4.07 -12.98
N SER A 145 -4.44 -3.57 -11.84
CA SER A 145 -5.85 -3.68 -11.46
C SER A 145 -6.74 -2.67 -12.18
N PRO A 146 -7.72 -3.12 -12.99
CA PRO A 146 -8.74 -2.25 -13.57
C PRO A 146 -9.56 -1.49 -12.53
N ILE A 147 -9.70 -2.04 -11.32
CA ILE A 147 -10.42 -1.40 -10.20
C ILE A 147 -9.65 -0.17 -9.74
N LEU A 148 -8.35 -0.30 -9.50
CA LEU A 148 -7.51 0.82 -9.05
C LEU A 148 -7.35 1.87 -10.16
N MET A 149 -7.17 1.46 -11.42
CA MET A 149 -7.11 2.36 -12.57
C MET A 149 -8.38 3.20 -12.73
N ALA A 150 -9.55 2.64 -12.37
CA ALA A 150 -10.84 3.31 -12.45
C ALA A 150 -11.08 4.33 -11.32
N MET A 151 -10.08 4.64 -10.48
CA MET A 151 -10.22 5.65 -9.43
C MET A 151 -10.57 7.01 -10.01
N PRO A 152 -11.68 7.65 -9.58
CA PRO A 152 -12.08 8.96 -10.11
C PRO A 152 -11.02 10.05 -9.87
N GLY A 153 -10.61 10.73 -10.94
CA GLY A 153 -9.63 11.80 -10.91
C GLY A 153 -8.17 11.33 -10.99
N ALA A 154 -7.91 10.02 -11.15
CA ALA A 154 -6.58 9.51 -11.41
C ALA A 154 -6.11 9.89 -12.82
N LEU A 155 -4.83 10.23 -12.94
CA LEU A 155 -4.12 10.32 -14.22
C LEU A 155 -3.43 8.98 -14.46
N ILE A 156 -3.69 8.36 -15.58
CA ILE A 156 -3.10 7.08 -15.95
C ILE A 156 -1.99 7.30 -16.95
N TYR A 157 -0.84 6.71 -16.67
CA TYR A 157 0.29 6.67 -17.58
C TYR A 157 0.60 5.22 -17.93
N GLU A 158 0.60 4.89 -19.20
CA GLU A 158 1.11 3.60 -19.68
C GLU A 158 2.60 3.71 -20.02
N ILE A 159 3.35 2.74 -19.49
CA ILE A 159 4.78 2.60 -19.79
C ILE A 159 4.90 1.55 -20.91
N THR A 160 5.42 1.98 -22.05
CA THR A 160 5.64 1.14 -23.23
C THR A 160 7.11 1.16 -23.62
N GLU A 161 7.51 0.33 -24.58
CA GLU A 161 8.88 0.36 -25.15
C GLU A 161 9.26 1.74 -25.72
N THR A 162 8.27 2.53 -26.13
CA THR A 162 8.47 3.86 -26.74
C THR A 162 8.43 5.00 -25.73
N GLY A 163 8.11 4.73 -24.47
CA GLY A 163 8.07 5.74 -23.42
C GLY A 163 6.81 5.69 -22.56
N MET A 164 6.57 6.77 -21.82
CA MET A 164 5.46 6.93 -20.91
C MET A 164 4.42 7.89 -21.50
N ASN A 165 3.18 7.42 -21.66
CA ASN A 165 2.10 8.15 -22.30
C ASN A 165 0.88 8.26 -21.38
N ALA A 166 0.30 9.46 -21.31
CA ALA A 166 -0.99 9.64 -20.63
C ALA A 166 -2.10 8.99 -21.47
N THR A 167 -2.82 8.04 -20.86
CA THR A 167 -3.81 7.20 -21.56
C THR A 167 -5.16 7.29 -20.85
N PRO A 168 -6.27 7.58 -21.58
CA PRO A 168 -7.61 7.49 -21.01
C PRO A 168 -7.92 6.06 -20.57
N LEU A 169 -8.67 5.88 -19.46
CA LEU A 169 -9.02 4.58 -18.91
C LEU A 169 -9.61 3.62 -19.96
N GLU A 170 -10.45 4.15 -20.84
CA GLU A 170 -11.14 3.38 -21.87
C GLU A 170 -10.22 2.84 -22.97
N GLN A 171 -8.97 3.27 -23.00
CA GLN A 171 -7.95 2.84 -23.96
C GLN A 171 -6.89 1.93 -23.30
N VAL A 172 -6.87 1.82 -21.97
CA VAL A 172 -5.93 0.96 -21.25
C VAL A 172 -6.29 -0.51 -21.49
N GLU A 173 -5.35 -1.29 -22.00
CA GLU A 173 -5.57 -2.69 -22.41
C GLU A 173 -6.14 -3.53 -21.26
N HIS A 174 -5.53 -3.51 -20.09
CA HIS A 174 -5.99 -4.27 -18.91
C HIS A 174 -7.45 -3.98 -18.54
N TYR A 175 -7.85 -2.71 -18.61
CA TYR A 175 -9.22 -2.32 -18.35
C TYR A 175 -10.16 -2.80 -19.44
N VAL A 176 -9.81 -2.58 -20.71
CA VAL A 176 -10.65 -2.95 -21.85
C VAL A 176 -10.88 -4.46 -21.91
N VAL A 177 -9.81 -5.25 -21.80
CA VAL A 177 -9.89 -6.71 -21.83
C VAL A 177 -10.75 -7.23 -20.68
N THR A 178 -10.48 -6.79 -19.46
CA THR A 178 -11.24 -7.21 -18.28
C THR A 178 -12.72 -6.86 -18.40
N LYS A 179 -13.04 -5.62 -18.77
CA LYS A 179 -14.41 -5.14 -18.93
C LYS A 179 -15.15 -5.92 -20.01
N THR A 180 -14.51 -6.15 -21.15
CA THR A 180 -15.14 -6.86 -22.29
C THR A 180 -15.39 -8.31 -21.93
N PHE A 181 -14.42 -8.98 -21.31
CA PHE A 181 -14.57 -10.35 -20.83
C PHE A 181 -15.72 -10.48 -19.81
N LEU A 182 -15.72 -9.64 -18.77
CA LEU A 182 -16.76 -9.71 -17.72
C LEU A 182 -18.16 -9.40 -18.25
N ASN A 183 -18.29 -8.55 -19.25
CA ASN A 183 -19.59 -8.23 -19.87
C ASN A 183 -20.11 -9.36 -20.76
N ASN A 184 -19.25 -10.12 -21.39
CA ASN A 184 -19.64 -11.25 -22.26
C ASN A 184 -18.59 -12.36 -22.27
N PRO A 185 -18.47 -13.15 -21.19
CA PRO A 185 -17.49 -14.22 -21.11
C PRO A 185 -17.63 -15.28 -22.22
N ALA A 186 -18.86 -15.59 -22.60
CA ALA A 186 -19.16 -16.60 -23.62
C ALA A 186 -18.55 -16.26 -25.00
N ALA A 187 -18.34 -14.98 -25.29
CA ALA A 187 -17.72 -14.59 -26.56
C ALA A 187 -16.25 -15.04 -26.70
N TYR A 188 -15.59 -15.32 -25.58
CA TYR A 188 -14.18 -15.75 -25.54
C TYR A 188 -14.00 -17.27 -25.64
N PHE A 189 -15.09 -18.04 -25.52
CA PHE A 189 -15.07 -19.50 -25.49
C PHE A 189 -15.94 -20.11 -26.62
N ARG A 190 -16.09 -19.39 -27.73
CA ARG A 190 -16.77 -19.97 -28.90
C ARG A 190 -15.86 -21.05 -29.46
N GLU A 191 -16.34 -22.29 -29.41
CA GLU A 191 -15.73 -23.38 -30.19
C GLU A 191 -15.84 -23.03 -31.67
N GLU A 192 -14.74 -23.15 -32.41
CA GLU A 192 -14.77 -23.11 -33.88
C GLU A 192 -15.53 -24.37 -34.33
N GLU A 193 -16.72 -24.20 -34.91
CA GLU A 193 -17.44 -25.28 -35.58
C GLU A 193 -16.78 -25.66 -36.90
#